data_5f68b19a6c5a43869052b6c06ad359fb
#
_entry.id   5f68b19a6c5a43869052b6c06ad359fb
#
_cell.length_a   1.000
_cell.length_b   1.000
_cell.length_c   1.000
_cell.angle_alpha   90.00
_cell.angle_beta   90.00
_cell.angle_gamma   90.00
#
_symmetry.space_group_name_H-M   'P 1'
#
loop_
_entity.id
_entity.type
_entity.pdbx_description
1 polymer ?
#
loop_
_entity_poly.entity_id
_entity_poly.type
_entity_poly.pdbx_seq_one_letter_code
_entity_poly.pdbx_strand_id
1 'polypeptide(L)'
;MTDQDPSDEISPDERRQFYRSRLIVDVHFDGADSTGIASTKDISPGGLYLSTQSDIPEGATLTLRIPIGGVHVVIKGDVVYRIPGHGVGVRFHHLSDEVRALMEHELPKP
;
A
#
# COMPACT_ATOMS: atom_id res chain seq x y z
N MET A 1 11.39 10.78 -33.62
CA MET A 1 11.78 10.77 -33.05
C MET A 1 11.86 10.48 -32.52
N THR A 2 11.43 10.37 -32.49
CA THR A 2 11.63 10.14 -31.92
C THR A 2 11.77 9.66 -31.36
N ASP A 3 11.54 9.53 -31.48
CA ASP A 3 11.83 9.14 -30.83
C ASP A 3 11.63 8.84 -30.27
N GLN A 4 11.23 8.93 -30.31
CA GLN A 4 11.21 8.81 -29.77
C GLN A 4 10.89 8.63 -29.20
N ASP A 5 10.49 8.66 -29.42
CA ASP A 5 10.41 8.58 -28.88
C ASP A 5 10.17 8.59 -28.25
N PRO A 6 9.60 8.74 -28.25
CA PRO A 6 9.55 8.96 -27.68
C PRO A 6 9.31 8.52 -27.05
N SER A 7 8.76 8.57 -26.99
CA SER A 7 8.88 8.14 -26.41
C SER A 7 9.23 7.38 -26.10
N ASP A 8 8.92 7.22 -26.25
CA ASP A 8 9.48 6.55 -26.13
C ASP A 8 10.60 6.53 -25.75
N GLU A 9 10.63 7.18 -25.43
CA GLU A 9 11.75 7.34 -25.04
C GLU A 9 11.95 7.51 -23.68
N ILE A 10 11.43 6.73 -22.87
CA ILE A 10 11.62 6.61 -21.44
C ILE A 10 12.93 5.91 -21.21
N SER A 11 13.79 6.51 -20.39
CA SER A 11 15.06 5.90 -20.08
C SER A 11 14.82 4.65 -19.21
N PRO A 12 15.78 3.74 -19.18
CA PRO A 12 15.64 2.57 -18.32
C PRO A 12 15.48 2.92 -16.85
N ASP A 13 16.14 4.00 -16.40
CA ASP A 13 15.98 4.41 -15.01
C ASP A 13 14.58 4.88 -14.72
N GLU A 14 14.01 5.66 -15.62
CA GLU A 14 12.65 6.10 -15.44
C GLU A 14 11.68 4.95 -15.44
N ARG A 15 11.92 3.98 -16.29
CA ARG A 15 11.05 2.84 -16.33
C ARG A 15 11.14 2.04 -15.05
N ARG A 16 12.32 1.88 -14.50
CA ARG A 16 12.49 1.17 -13.26
C ARG A 16 11.79 1.88 -12.11
N GLN A 17 11.92 3.19 -12.05
CA GLN A 17 11.22 3.96 -11.05
C GLN A 17 9.73 3.82 -11.17
N PHE A 18 9.23 3.82 -12.39
CA PHE A 18 7.82 3.69 -12.60
C PHE A 18 7.30 2.38 -12.05
N TYR A 19 7.99 1.30 -12.29
CA TYR A 19 7.57 0.02 -11.75
C TYR A 19 7.65 -0.03 -10.25
N ARG A 20 8.67 0.57 -9.68
CA ARG A 20 8.82 0.57 -8.25
C ARG A 20 7.90 1.49 -7.57
N SER A 21 7.33 2.40 -8.30
CA SER A 21 6.54 3.40 -7.65
C SER A 21 5.29 2.83 -7.26
N ARG A 22 5.01 1.72 -7.39
CA ARG A 22 4.11 1.39 -6.54
C ARG A 22 2.79 1.34 -6.94
N LEU A 23 2.16 0.54 -6.35
CA LEU A 23 0.77 0.31 -6.42
C LEU A 23 0.12 1.34 -5.55
N ILE A 24 -0.50 2.32 -6.15
CA ILE A 24 -1.28 3.31 -5.41
C ILE A 24 -2.71 2.86 -5.48
N VAL A 25 -3.26 2.45 -4.35
CA VAL A 25 -4.63 1.95 -4.32
C VAL A 25 -5.34 2.55 -3.13
N ASP A 26 -6.66 2.54 -3.21
CA ASP A 26 -7.49 2.94 -2.09
C ASP A 26 -7.72 1.74 -1.19
N VAL A 27 -7.46 1.94 0.09
CA VAL A 27 -7.61 0.91 1.10
C VAL A 27 -8.72 1.33 2.03
N HIS A 28 -9.67 0.43 2.25
CA HIS A 28 -10.69 0.66 3.26
C HIS A 28 -10.14 0.23 4.61
N PHE A 29 -10.29 1.07 5.61
CA PHE A 29 -9.80 0.74 6.94
C PHE A 29 -10.91 0.94 7.97
N ASP A 30 -10.81 0.18 9.05
CA ASP A 30 -11.79 0.23 10.12
C ASP A 30 -11.09 -0.15 11.41
N GLY A 31 -11.31 0.66 12.45
CA GLY A 31 -10.75 0.40 13.77
C GLY A 31 -10.52 1.69 14.50
N ALA A 32 -10.30 1.60 15.82
CA ALA A 32 -10.00 2.76 16.66
C ALA A 32 -11.04 3.86 16.51
N ASP A 33 -12.29 3.49 16.36
CA ASP A 33 -13.40 4.42 16.21
C ASP A 33 -13.26 5.27 14.95
N SER A 34 -12.47 4.81 13.99
CA SER A 34 -12.32 5.48 12.70
C SER A 34 -12.60 4.47 11.60
N THR A 35 -13.21 4.97 10.55
CA THR A 35 -13.41 4.12 9.38
C THR A 35 -13.33 5.06 8.17
N GLY A 36 -12.81 4.54 7.09
CA GLY A 36 -12.67 5.38 5.91
C GLY A 36 -11.92 4.70 4.80
N ILE A 37 -11.58 5.51 3.82
CA ILE A 37 -10.80 5.07 2.67
C ILE A 37 -9.56 5.95 2.62
N ALA A 38 -8.41 5.32 2.50
CA ALA A 38 -7.15 6.05 2.43
C ALA A 38 -6.31 5.48 1.32
N SER A 39 -5.47 6.32 0.74
CA SER A 39 -4.54 5.85 -0.27
C SER A 39 -3.36 5.19 0.40
N THR A 40 -2.82 4.17 -0.24
CA THR A 40 -1.51 3.66 0.13
C THR A 40 -0.63 3.73 -1.09
N LYS A 41 0.62 4.04 -0.88
CA LYS A 41 1.57 4.07 -1.97
C LYS A 41 2.82 3.28 -1.65
N ASP A 42 2.80 2.53 -0.59
CA ASP A 42 3.97 1.80 -0.18
C ASP A 42 3.49 0.59 0.57
N ILE A 43 3.32 -0.48 -0.17
CA ILE A 43 2.76 -1.69 0.38
C ILE A 43 3.72 -2.85 0.13
N SER A 44 3.87 -3.70 1.12
CA SER A 44 4.71 -4.88 1.05
C SER A 44 4.06 -5.97 1.89
N PRO A 45 4.59 -7.18 1.87
CA PRO A 45 4.03 -8.23 2.74
C PRO A 45 4.15 -7.93 4.23
N GLY A 46 4.99 -6.98 4.61
CA GLY A 46 5.12 -6.63 6.03
C GLY A 46 4.16 -5.57 6.49
N GLY A 47 3.69 -4.71 5.63
CA GLY A 47 2.80 -3.63 6.02
C GLY A 47 2.62 -2.59 4.95
N LEU A 48 1.99 -1.50 5.33
CA LEU A 48 1.77 -0.41 4.38
C LEU A 48 1.72 0.92 5.11
N TYR A 49 1.74 1.98 4.33
CA TYR A 49 1.53 3.33 4.84
C TYR A 49 0.19 3.82 4.31
N LEU A 50 -0.68 4.26 5.22
CA LEU A 50 -1.97 4.84 4.86
C LEU A 50 -1.87 6.35 4.88
N SER A 51 -2.17 6.99 3.77
CA SER A 51 -2.23 8.44 3.71
C SER A 51 -3.62 8.86 4.15
N THR A 52 -3.73 9.40 5.33
CA THR A 52 -5.03 9.80 5.88
C THR A 52 -4.81 10.93 6.86
N GLN A 53 -5.82 11.77 6.97
CA GLN A 53 -5.84 12.81 7.97
C GLN A 53 -6.59 12.38 9.22
N SER A 54 -7.13 11.18 9.22
CA SER A 54 -7.81 10.67 10.40
C SER A 54 -6.84 10.52 11.55
N ASP A 55 -7.33 10.75 12.75
CA ASP A 55 -6.50 10.68 13.94
C ASP A 55 -6.53 9.27 14.47
N ILE A 56 -5.59 8.46 14.01
CA ILE A 56 -5.53 7.04 14.38
C ILE A 56 -4.31 6.87 15.28
N PRO A 57 -4.52 6.47 16.53
CA PRO A 57 -3.40 6.40 17.46
C PRO A 57 -2.48 5.22 17.22
N GLU A 58 -1.24 5.37 17.63
CA GLU A 58 -0.31 4.25 17.63
C GLU A 58 -0.85 3.15 18.52
N GLY A 59 -0.62 1.93 18.11
CA GLY A 59 -1.11 0.78 18.86
C GLY A 59 -2.49 0.34 18.47
N ALA A 60 -3.20 1.13 17.69
CA ALA A 60 -4.54 0.74 17.26
C ALA A 60 -4.46 -0.42 16.29
N THR A 61 -5.46 -1.29 16.34
CA THR A 61 -5.57 -2.39 15.39
C THR A 61 -6.60 -2.01 14.35
N LEU A 62 -6.23 -2.12 13.10
CA LEU A 62 -7.11 -1.80 11.98
C LEU A 62 -7.39 -3.05 11.18
N THR A 63 -8.61 -3.11 10.65
CA THR A 63 -8.96 -4.10 9.65
C THR A 63 -8.88 -3.39 8.30
N LEU A 64 -8.10 -3.93 7.39
CA LEU A 64 -7.83 -3.31 6.11
C LEU A 64 -8.39 -4.16 5.00
N ARG A 65 -9.01 -3.52 4.03
CA ARG A 65 -9.45 -4.20 2.82
C ARG A 65 -8.67 -3.61 1.68
N ILE A 66 -7.84 -4.43 1.06
CA ILE A 66 -6.86 -3.98 0.09
C ILE A 66 -7.10 -4.68 -1.23
N PRO A 67 -7.27 -3.93 -2.34
CA PRO A 67 -7.41 -4.57 -3.64
C PRO A 67 -6.05 -4.98 -4.16
N ILE A 68 -5.86 -6.26 -4.37
CA ILE A 68 -4.60 -6.81 -4.87
C ILE A 68 -4.94 -7.85 -5.93
N GLY A 69 -4.40 -7.66 -7.13
CA GLY A 69 -4.55 -8.66 -8.18
C GLY A 69 -6.00 -8.94 -8.54
N GLY A 70 -6.84 -7.94 -8.49
CA GLY A 70 -8.23 -8.11 -8.88
C GLY A 70 -9.12 -8.66 -7.78
N VAL A 71 -8.58 -8.92 -6.61
CA VAL A 71 -9.38 -9.38 -5.47
C VAL A 71 -9.15 -8.46 -4.29
N HIS A 72 -10.09 -8.47 -3.36
CA HIS A 72 -9.93 -7.70 -2.14
C HIS A 72 -9.51 -8.64 -1.03
N VAL A 73 -8.38 -8.35 -0.42
CA VAL A 73 -7.92 -9.14 0.73
C VAL A 73 -8.19 -8.35 1.99
N VAL A 74 -8.55 -9.05 3.06
CA VAL A 74 -8.83 -8.44 4.35
C VAL A 74 -7.71 -8.84 5.29
N ILE A 75 -7.02 -7.85 5.83
CA ILE A 75 -5.85 -8.07 6.66
C ILE A 75 -5.97 -7.18 7.88
N LYS A 76 -5.57 -7.69 9.02
CA LYS A 76 -5.48 -6.87 10.22
C LYS A 76 -4.05 -6.43 10.42
N GLY A 77 -3.89 -5.26 11.01
CA GLY A 77 -2.57 -4.77 11.31
C GLY A 77 -2.62 -3.76 12.43
N ASP A 78 -1.44 -3.47 12.97
CA ASP A 78 -1.30 -2.52 14.07
C ASP A 78 -0.62 -1.27 13.57
N VAL A 79 -1.09 -0.12 14.06
CA VAL A 79 -0.46 1.15 13.78
C VAL A 79 0.81 1.22 14.60
N VAL A 80 1.95 1.27 13.91
CA VAL A 80 3.25 1.27 14.58
C VAL A 80 3.86 2.65 14.65
N TYR A 81 3.39 3.59 13.83
CA TYR A 81 3.78 4.99 13.96
C TYR A 81 2.75 5.84 13.26
N ARG A 82 2.76 7.13 13.59
CA ARG A 82 1.87 8.06 12.92
C ARG A 82 2.60 9.35 12.64
N ILE A 83 2.21 10.00 11.55
CA ILE A 83 2.67 11.32 11.22
C ILE A 83 1.41 12.19 11.20
N PRO A 84 1.20 13.01 12.23
CA PRO A 84 -0.06 13.73 12.36
C PRO A 84 -0.38 14.57 11.13
N GLY A 85 -1.61 14.48 10.67
CA GLY A 85 -2.05 15.22 9.50
C GLY A 85 -1.65 14.58 8.19
N HIS A 86 -0.87 13.51 8.20
CA HIS A 86 -0.36 12.88 6.98
C HIS A 86 -0.75 11.42 6.85
N GLY A 87 -0.50 10.63 7.88
CA GLY A 87 -0.83 9.23 7.76
C GLY A 87 -0.26 8.38 8.87
N VAL A 88 -0.39 7.08 8.69
CA VAL A 88 0.07 6.11 9.68
C VAL A 88 0.74 4.94 8.99
N GLY A 89 1.73 4.37 9.66
CA GLY A 89 2.36 3.14 9.21
C GLY A 89 1.72 1.97 9.92
N VAL A 90 1.38 0.95 9.16
CA VAL A 90 0.67 -0.22 9.67
C VAL A 90 1.52 -1.45 9.41
N ARG A 91 1.72 -2.24 10.45
CA ARG A 91 2.39 -3.53 10.32
C ARG A 91 1.31 -4.59 10.33
N PHE A 92 1.33 -5.45 9.32
CA PHE A 92 0.33 -6.51 9.23
C PHE A 92 0.53 -7.54 10.32
N HIS A 93 -0.58 -8.09 10.79
CA HIS A 93 -0.54 -9.30 11.59
C HIS A 93 -0.13 -10.44 10.68
N HIS A 94 -0.10 -11.64 11.23
CA HIS A 94 0.30 -12.81 10.45
C HIS A 94 -0.56 -12.92 9.19
N LEU A 95 0.10 -13.05 8.04
CA LEU A 95 -0.59 -13.27 6.79
C LEU A 95 -0.70 -14.77 6.54
N SER A 96 -1.84 -15.16 5.97
CA SER A 96 -1.96 -16.55 5.52
C SER A 96 -0.99 -16.77 4.37
N ASP A 97 -0.66 -18.02 4.13
CA ASP A 97 0.22 -18.35 3.02
C ASP A 97 -0.36 -17.87 1.69
N GLU A 98 -1.67 -17.97 1.55
CA GLU A 98 -2.32 -17.57 0.32
C GLU A 98 -2.21 -16.07 0.09
N VAL A 99 -2.43 -15.29 1.12
CA VAL A 99 -2.33 -13.84 0.99
C VAL A 99 -0.89 -13.42 0.75
N ARG A 100 0.04 -14.04 1.46
CA ARG A 100 1.45 -13.72 1.25
C ARG A 100 1.89 -14.03 -0.17
N ALA A 101 1.48 -15.18 -0.70
CA ALA A 101 1.82 -15.54 -2.06
C ALA A 101 1.20 -14.58 -3.06
N LEU A 102 -0.03 -14.17 -2.82
CA LEU A 102 -0.69 -13.22 -3.70
C LEU A 102 0.06 -11.90 -3.71
N MET A 103 0.46 -11.42 -2.55
CA MET A 103 1.20 -10.17 -2.46
C MET A 103 2.54 -10.28 -3.18
N GLU A 104 3.24 -11.40 -2.96
CA GLU A 104 4.54 -11.55 -3.60
C GLU A 104 4.43 -11.63 -5.11
N HIS A 105 3.30 -12.16 -5.58
CA HIS A 105 3.09 -12.28 -7.01
C HIS A 105 2.65 -10.97 -7.64
N GLU A 106 1.80 -10.22 -6.96
CA GLU A 106 1.14 -9.06 -7.56
C GLU A 106 1.80 -7.74 -7.25
N LEU A 107 2.55 -7.64 -6.16
CA LEU A 107 3.15 -6.36 -5.82
C LEU A 107 4.46 -6.18 -6.57
N PRO A 108 4.78 -4.93 -6.95
CA PRO A 108 6.04 -4.66 -7.63
C PRO A 108 7.21 -5.01 -6.72
N LYS A 109 8.25 -5.52 -7.31
CA LYS A 109 9.45 -5.84 -6.57
C LYS A 109 10.48 -4.74 -6.76
N PRO A 110 11.24 -4.45 -5.71
CA PRO A 110 12.28 -3.42 -5.82
C PRO A 110 13.40 -3.81 -6.77
#